data_ffd12eec51f83dc08d418fc02af0a14c
#
_entry.id   ffd12eec51f83dc08d418fc02af0a14c
#
_cell.length_a   1.000
_cell.length_b   1.000
_cell.length_c   1.000
_cell.angle_alpha   90.00
_cell.angle_beta   90.00
_cell.angle_gamma   90.00
#
_symmetry.space_group_name_H-M   'P 1'
#
loop_
_entity.id
_entity.type
_entity.pdbx_description
1 polymer ?
#
loop_
_entity_poly.entity_id
_entity_poly.type
_entity_poly.pdbx_seq_one_letter_code
_entity_poly.pdbx_strand_id
1 'polypeptide(L)'
;MEVGVGLIPAAGGCKEMLLRLGDARKAFELIGFAKVSTSAEDARQLGFLTPSDRISMNPNRLIDDAKAFALSLARDYKPGSPRTDIKVGGDAAFAMMKLGAWSAHQGKFITDYDLVIAGKLAHVLSGGRVTGEPLVSEQYLLDLEREAFLSLCGEPKTIERIKHTLKTGKPLRN
;
A
#
# COMPACT_ATOMS: atom_id res chain seq x y z
N MET A 1 -1.29 -5.32 -5.94
CA MET A 1 -0.71 -6.14 -7.04
C MET A 1 0.72 -6.57 -6.70
N GLU A 2 1.54 -5.70 -6.12
CA GLU A 2 2.95 -5.93 -5.79
C GLU A 2 3.16 -7.12 -4.86
N VAL A 3 2.30 -7.30 -3.87
CA VAL A 3 2.37 -8.42 -2.92
C VAL A 3 2.24 -9.78 -3.63
N GLY A 4 1.43 -9.84 -4.69
CA GLY A 4 1.29 -11.06 -5.51
C GLY A 4 2.58 -11.50 -6.21
N VAL A 5 3.50 -10.57 -6.48
CA VAL A 5 4.81 -10.85 -7.07
C VAL A 5 5.96 -10.84 -6.04
N GLY A 6 5.64 -10.79 -4.75
CA GLY A 6 6.65 -10.86 -3.69
C GLY A 6 7.23 -9.52 -3.26
N LEU A 7 6.60 -8.41 -3.62
CA LEU A 7 7.02 -7.04 -3.28
C LEU A 7 5.96 -6.34 -2.43
N ILE A 8 6.29 -5.16 -1.92
CA ILE A 8 5.32 -4.25 -1.33
C ILE A 8 5.16 -3.01 -2.22
N PRO A 9 4.04 -2.27 -2.15
CA PRO A 9 3.95 -0.97 -2.80
C PRO A 9 5.05 -0.05 -2.29
N ALA A 10 5.88 0.44 -3.21
CA ALA A 10 6.90 1.46 -2.95
C ALA A 10 6.56 2.73 -3.74
N ALA A 11 7.44 3.70 -3.76
CA ALA A 11 7.18 5.01 -4.37
C ALA A 11 5.94 5.72 -3.78
N GLY A 12 5.71 5.53 -2.49
CA GLY A 12 4.65 6.20 -1.74
C GLY A 12 3.38 5.38 -1.54
N GLY A 13 3.24 4.17 -2.11
CA GLY A 13 1.99 3.41 -2.05
C GLY A 13 1.57 3.03 -0.62
N CYS A 14 2.48 2.55 0.21
CA CYS A 14 2.19 2.25 1.61
C CYS A 14 1.91 3.53 2.40
N LYS A 15 2.75 4.56 2.23
CA LYS A 15 2.61 5.87 2.89
C LYS A 15 1.26 6.52 2.56
N GLU A 16 0.88 6.57 1.27
CA GLU A 16 -0.40 7.15 0.85
C GLU A 16 -1.60 6.39 1.44
N MET A 17 -1.56 5.06 1.47
CA MET A 17 -2.64 4.28 2.07
C MET A 17 -2.74 4.51 3.57
N LEU A 18 -1.61 4.62 4.27
CA LEU A 18 -1.60 4.97 5.69
C LEU A 18 -2.23 6.35 5.94
N LEU A 19 -1.85 7.36 5.15
CA LEU A 19 -2.37 8.72 5.27
C LEU A 19 -3.86 8.82 4.94
N ARG A 20 -4.31 8.16 3.87
CA ARG A 20 -5.71 8.18 3.42
C ARG A 20 -6.66 7.52 4.41
N LEU A 21 -6.25 6.39 4.96
CA LEU A 21 -7.09 5.60 5.86
C LEU A 21 -6.98 6.03 7.32
N GLY A 22 -5.85 6.62 7.74
CA GLY A 22 -5.57 6.93 9.13
C GLY A 22 -5.51 5.69 10.05
N ASP A 23 -5.46 4.50 9.45
CA ASP A 23 -5.48 3.20 10.13
C ASP A 23 -4.49 2.25 9.46
N ALA A 24 -3.38 1.99 10.15
CA ALA A 24 -2.31 1.11 9.68
C ALA A 24 -2.79 -0.33 9.48
N ARG A 25 -3.71 -0.84 10.32
CA ARG A 25 -4.24 -2.19 10.21
C ARG A 25 -5.09 -2.34 8.94
N LYS A 26 -5.99 -1.37 8.68
CA LYS A 26 -6.81 -1.38 7.47
C LYS A 26 -5.94 -1.29 6.22
N ALA A 27 -4.92 -0.43 6.21
CA ALA A 27 -3.96 -0.34 5.12
C ALA A 27 -3.21 -1.68 4.92
N PHE A 28 -2.77 -2.30 6.02
CA PHE A 28 -2.10 -3.59 6.00
C PHE A 28 -2.98 -4.70 5.40
N GLU A 29 -4.24 -4.78 5.79
CA GLU A 29 -5.19 -5.77 5.25
C GLU A 29 -5.43 -5.56 3.75
N LEU A 30 -5.69 -4.32 3.32
CA LEU A 30 -5.95 -4.00 1.91
C LEU A 30 -4.74 -4.31 1.01
N ILE A 31 -3.55 -3.92 1.44
CA ILE A 31 -2.32 -4.15 0.68
C ILE A 31 -1.92 -5.62 0.77
N GLY A 32 -1.91 -6.21 1.96
CA GLY A 32 -1.46 -7.58 2.21
C GLY A 32 -2.26 -8.62 1.46
N PHE A 33 -3.58 -8.45 1.36
CA PHE A 33 -4.43 -9.32 0.56
C PHE A 33 -4.59 -8.87 -0.90
N ALA A 34 -3.79 -7.89 -1.34
CA ALA A 34 -3.82 -7.34 -2.71
C ALA A 34 -5.25 -6.98 -3.16
N LYS A 35 -6.03 -6.36 -2.26
CA LYS A 35 -7.43 -6.04 -2.52
C LYS A 35 -7.56 -5.09 -3.71
N VAL A 36 -8.40 -5.47 -4.65
CA VAL A 36 -8.73 -4.67 -5.84
C VAL A 36 -10.20 -4.30 -5.78
N SER A 37 -10.51 -3.05 -6.08
CA SER A 37 -11.90 -2.58 -6.18
C SER A 37 -12.59 -3.15 -7.42
N THR A 38 -13.88 -3.47 -7.29
CA THR A 38 -14.71 -3.98 -8.39
C THR A 38 -15.40 -2.88 -9.18
N SER A 39 -15.44 -1.68 -8.63
CA SER A 39 -16.00 -0.48 -9.24
C SER A 39 -15.39 0.77 -8.63
N ALA A 40 -15.67 1.95 -9.22
CA ALA A 40 -15.28 3.23 -8.64
C ALA A 40 -15.95 3.49 -7.29
N GLU A 41 -17.19 3.05 -7.10
CA GLU A 41 -17.90 3.18 -5.83
C GLU A 41 -17.31 2.25 -4.76
N ASP A 42 -16.98 1.02 -5.11
CA ASP A 42 -16.25 0.09 -4.23
C ASP A 42 -14.86 0.67 -3.86
N ALA A 43 -14.18 1.33 -4.81
CA ALA A 43 -12.92 2.04 -4.54
C ALA A 43 -13.06 3.15 -3.50
N ARG A 44 -14.21 3.87 -3.46
CA ARG A 44 -14.54 4.83 -2.40
C ARG A 44 -14.74 4.16 -1.05
N GLN A 45 -15.50 3.06 -1.01
CA GLN A 45 -15.74 2.31 0.22
C GLN A 45 -14.45 1.73 0.79
N LEU A 46 -13.54 1.27 -0.06
CA LEU A 46 -12.23 0.78 0.33
C LEU A 46 -11.27 1.90 0.75
N GLY A 47 -11.56 3.16 0.43
CA GLY A 47 -10.73 4.32 0.74
C GLY A 47 -9.63 4.58 -0.30
N PHE A 48 -9.69 3.95 -1.48
CA PHE A 48 -8.80 4.27 -2.60
C PHE A 48 -9.15 5.59 -3.25
N LEU A 49 -10.44 5.95 -3.23
CA LEU A 49 -10.94 7.24 -3.68
C LEU A 49 -11.55 8.02 -2.50
N THR A 50 -11.48 9.33 -2.61
CA THR A 50 -12.11 10.29 -1.69
C THR A 50 -13.45 10.79 -2.25
N PRO A 51 -14.30 11.44 -1.46
CA PRO A 51 -15.52 12.06 -1.96
C PRO A 51 -15.28 13.13 -3.03
N SER A 52 -14.11 13.77 -3.04
CA SER A 52 -13.72 14.79 -4.01
C SER A 52 -13.26 14.22 -5.36
N ASP A 53 -12.93 12.93 -5.42
CA ASP A 53 -12.52 12.29 -6.67
C ASP A 53 -13.71 12.13 -7.60
N ARG A 54 -13.54 12.49 -8.87
CA ARG A 54 -14.57 12.36 -9.90
C ARG A 54 -14.56 10.97 -10.53
N ILE A 55 -15.75 10.52 -10.94
CA ILE A 55 -15.97 9.27 -11.63
C ILE A 55 -16.50 9.58 -13.03
N SER A 56 -15.84 9.06 -14.06
CA SER A 56 -16.30 9.15 -15.44
C SER A 56 -17.01 7.85 -15.80
N MET A 57 -18.32 7.92 -16.08
CA MET A 57 -19.12 6.73 -16.40
C MET A 57 -18.87 6.19 -17.81
N ASN A 58 -18.44 7.05 -18.72
CA ASN A 58 -18.12 6.65 -20.10
C ASN A 58 -16.59 6.57 -20.28
N PRO A 59 -16.02 5.38 -20.50
CA PRO A 59 -14.58 5.22 -20.69
C PRO A 59 -14.00 6.06 -21.85
N ASN A 60 -14.78 6.29 -22.92
CA ASN A 60 -14.33 7.07 -24.07
C ASN A 60 -14.17 8.56 -23.75
N ARG A 61 -14.77 9.03 -22.66
CA ARG A 61 -14.66 10.43 -22.20
C ARG A 61 -13.67 10.61 -21.05
N LEU A 62 -13.05 9.54 -20.57
CA LEU A 62 -12.22 9.59 -19.37
C LEU A 62 -11.10 10.63 -19.46
N ILE A 63 -10.41 10.71 -20.58
CA ILE A 63 -9.30 11.66 -20.79
C ILE A 63 -9.81 13.09 -20.82
N ASP A 64 -10.90 13.34 -21.54
CA ASP A 64 -11.49 14.68 -21.65
C ASP A 64 -12.04 15.16 -20.31
N ASP A 65 -12.73 14.29 -19.60
CA ASP A 65 -13.27 14.59 -18.26
C ASP A 65 -12.13 14.86 -17.26
N ALA A 66 -11.07 14.05 -17.29
CA ALA A 66 -9.88 14.22 -16.44
C ALA A 66 -9.16 15.55 -16.75
N LYS A 67 -8.99 15.89 -18.02
CA LYS A 67 -8.40 17.17 -18.46
C LYS A 67 -9.24 18.35 -18.01
N ALA A 68 -10.55 18.30 -18.22
CA ALA A 68 -11.46 19.38 -17.79
C ALA A 68 -11.41 19.55 -16.26
N PHE A 69 -11.36 18.46 -15.52
CA PHE A 69 -11.24 18.52 -14.07
C PHE A 69 -9.89 19.10 -13.62
N ALA A 70 -8.78 18.64 -14.20
CA ALA A 70 -7.45 19.18 -13.90
C ALA A 70 -7.38 20.71 -14.17
N LEU A 71 -7.91 21.17 -15.30
CA LEU A 71 -7.99 22.60 -15.63
C LEU A 71 -8.84 23.38 -14.61
N SER A 72 -9.93 22.79 -14.12
CA SER A 72 -10.75 23.43 -13.08
C SER A 72 -10.01 23.60 -11.75
N LEU A 73 -9.12 22.68 -11.41
CA LEU A 73 -8.30 22.73 -10.20
C LEU A 73 -7.08 23.65 -10.34
N ALA A 74 -6.57 23.83 -11.56
CA ALA A 74 -5.34 24.57 -11.82
C ALA A 74 -5.44 26.06 -11.44
N ARG A 75 -6.65 26.64 -11.47
CA ARG A 75 -6.88 28.06 -11.18
C ARG A 75 -6.39 28.47 -9.79
N ASP A 76 -6.69 27.64 -8.79
CA ASP A 76 -6.42 27.94 -7.38
C ASP A 76 -5.37 26.95 -6.78
N TYR A 77 -4.66 26.23 -7.64
CA TYR A 77 -3.68 25.23 -7.23
C TYR A 77 -2.53 25.88 -6.45
N LYS A 78 -2.28 25.33 -5.27
CA LYS A 78 -1.08 25.61 -4.48
C LYS A 78 -0.32 24.31 -4.27
N PRO A 79 0.99 24.27 -4.55
CA PRO A 79 1.81 23.10 -4.27
C PRO A 79 1.71 22.72 -2.78
N GLY A 80 1.50 21.44 -2.51
CA GLY A 80 1.56 20.91 -1.15
C GLY A 80 2.99 20.94 -0.60
N SER A 81 3.12 21.03 0.71
CA SER A 81 4.39 20.83 1.40
C SER A 81 4.47 19.40 1.95
N PRO A 82 5.66 18.77 1.94
CA PRO A 82 5.86 17.48 2.58
C PRO A 82 5.44 17.53 4.04
N ARG A 83 4.71 16.55 4.51
CA ARG A 83 4.26 16.46 5.89
C ARG A 83 5.39 15.99 6.81
N THR A 84 5.43 16.52 8.02
CA THR A 84 6.36 16.12 9.09
C THR A 84 5.65 15.70 10.37
N ASP A 85 4.34 15.59 10.31
CA ASP A 85 3.40 15.41 11.43
C ASP A 85 2.59 14.11 11.33
N ILE A 86 3.12 13.08 10.66
CA ILE A 86 2.42 11.83 10.44
C ILE A 86 2.56 10.96 11.69
N LYS A 87 1.43 10.72 12.37
CA LYS A 87 1.37 9.81 13.51
C LYS A 87 1.48 8.37 13.05
N VAL A 88 2.40 7.62 13.64
CA VAL A 88 2.57 6.18 13.40
C VAL A 88 2.39 5.38 14.68
N GLY A 89 1.98 4.12 14.55
CA GLY A 89 1.62 3.31 15.72
C GLY A 89 2.77 2.51 16.33
N GLY A 90 3.99 2.66 15.80
CA GLY A 90 5.21 2.07 16.36
C GLY A 90 5.15 0.57 16.61
N ASP A 91 5.87 0.12 17.65
CA ASP A 91 5.99 -1.29 18.00
C ASP A 91 4.65 -1.98 18.32
N ALA A 92 3.68 -1.25 18.87
CA ALA A 92 2.36 -1.82 19.18
C ALA A 92 1.58 -2.17 17.89
N ALA A 93 1.53 -1.24 16.93
CA ALA A 93 0.91 -1.49 15.63
C ALA A 93 1.64 -2.59 14.86
N PHE A 94 2.97 -2.59 14.89
CA PHE A 94 3.78 -3.65 14.27
C PHE A 94 3.43 -5.03 14.84
N ALA A 95 3.40 -5.18 16.16
CA ALA A 95 3.09 -6.44 16.82
C ALA A 95 1.67 -6.93 16.47
N MET A 96 0.69 -6.03 16.43
CA MET A 96 -0.69 -6.36 16.07
C MET A 96 -0.79 -6.84 14.61
N MET A 97 -0.17 -6.16 13.67
CA MET A 97 -0.16 -6.59 12.26
C MET A 97 0.57 -7.91 12.06
N LYS A 98 1.70 -8.13 12.76
CA LYS A 98 2.41 -9.41 12.75
C LYS A 98 1.56 -10.55 13.31
N LEU A 99 0.83 -10.32 14.38
CA LEU A 99 -0.08 -11.31 14.96
C LEU A 99 -1.19 -11.68 13.95
N GLY A 100 -1.76 -10.69 13.27
CA GLY A 100 -2.74 -10.93 12.19
C GLY A 100 -2.18 -11.76 11.05
N ALA A 101 -0.97 -11.44 10.57
CA ALA A 101 -0.28 -12.22 9.55
C ALA A 101 0.02 -13.65 10.01
N TRP A 102 0.49 -13.82 11.25
CA TRP A 102 0.74 -15.12 11.84
C TRP A 102 -0.55 -15.96 11.92
N SER A 103 -1.65 -15.37 12.36
CA SER A 103 -2.95 -16.05 12.41
C SER A 103 -3.42 -16.49 11.02
N ALA A 104 -3.26 -15.65 10.00
CA ALA A 104 -3.56 -16.00 8.62
C ALA A 104 -2.66 -17.14 8.10
N HIS A 105 -1.40 -17.16 8.49
CA HIS A 105 -0.47 -18.24 8.16
C HIS A 105 -0.87 -19.56 8.85
N GLN A 106 -1.18 -19.54 10.16
CA GLN A 106 -1.68 -20.73 10.87
C GLN A 106 -2.96 -21.29 10.25
N GLY A 107 -3.85 -20.40 9.77
CA GLY A 107 -5.03 -20.77 9.02
C GLY A 107 -4.77 -21.21 7.56
N LYS A 108 -3.52 -21.22 7.12
CA LYS A 108 -3.09 -21.56 5.74
C LYS A 108 -3.70 -20.68 4.65
N PHE A 109 -4.07 -19.44 5.00
CA PHE A 109 -4.50 -18.44 4.02
C PHE A 109 -3.35 -17.81 3.28
N ILE A 110 -2.15 -17.81 3.88
CA ILE A 110 -0.91 -17.27 3.31
C ILE A 110 0.24 -18.27 3.46
N THR A 111 1.25 -18.16 2.58
CA THR A 111 2.46 -19.01 2.59
C THR A 111 3.51 -18.48 3.58
N ASP A 112 4.58 -19.28 3.82
CA ASP A 112 5.73 -18.84 4.60
C ASP A 112 6.35 -17.57 4.03
N TYR A 113 6.41 -17.44 2.70
CA TYR A 113 6.99 -16.28 2.07
C TYR A 113 6.06 -15.06 2.12
N ASP A 114 4.75 -15.26 2.03
CA ASP A 114 3.79 -14.18 2.28
C ASP A 114 3.92 -13.62 3.70
N LEU A 115 4.27 -14.46 4.69
CA LEU A 115 4.52 -14.01 6.06
C LEU A 115 5.77 -13.10 6.14
N VAL A 116 6.82 -13.37 5.36
CA VAL A 116 7.99 -12.49 5.23
C VAL A 116 7.60 -11.14 4.65
N ILE A 117 6.85 -11.14 3.53
CA ILE A 117 6.36 -9.92 2.88
C ILE A 117 5.48 -9.11 3.84
N ALA A 118 4.55 -9.77 4.54
CA ALA A 118 3.69 -9.16 5.54
C ALA A 118 4.50 -8.50 6.67
N GLY A 119 5.61 -9.13 7.10
CA GLY A 119 6.52 -8.55 8.09
C GLY A 119 7.17 -7.24 7.62
N LYS A 120 7.58 -7.17 6.35
CA LYS A 120 8.12 -5.96 5.73
C LYS A 120 7.06 -4.87 5.61
N LEU A 121 5.87 -5.23 5.15
CA LEU A 121 4.72 -4.31 5.06
C LEU A 121 4.33 -3.75 6.44
N ALA A 122 4.24 -4.62 7.45
CA ALA A 122 3.95 -4.20 8.82
C ALA A 122 4.99 -3.22 9.36
N HIS A 123 6.28 -3.46 9.06
CA HIS A 123 7.37 -2.56 9.44
C HIS A 123 7.19 -1.15 8.86
N VAL A 124 6.86 -1.04 7.59
CA VAL A 124 6.63 0.26 6.93
C VAL A 124 5.41 0.97 7.52
N LEU A 125 4.26 0.27 7.57
CA LEU A 125 2.99 0.87 8.02
C LEU A 125 2.96 1.23 9.50
N SER A 126 3.80 0.60 10.32
CA SER A 126 3.98 0.99 11.73
C SER A 126 4.90 2.20 11.94
N GLY A 127 5.60 2.65 10.89
CA GLY A 127 6.62 3.68 10.99
C GLY A 127 7.97 3.15 11.50
N GLY A 128 8.26 1.86 11.25
CA GLY A 128 9.49 1.22 11.71
C GLY A 128 9.37 0.64 13.12
N ARG A 129 10.54 0.37 13.73
CA ARG A 129 10.66 -0.14 15.11
C ARG A 129 10.89 1.02 16.06
N VAL A 130 9.82 1.74 16.35
CA VAL A 130 9.83 2.91 17.22
C VAL A 130 8.88 2.71 18.41
N THR A 131 9.29 3.19 19.58
CA THR A 131 8.50 3.08 20.80
C THR A 131 7.47 4.20 20.87
N GLY A 132 6.24 3.87 21.30
CA GLY A 132 5.14 4.81 21.38
C GLY A 132 4.51 5.13 20.02
N GLU A 133 3.95 6.32 19.90
CA GLU A 133 3.25 6.82 18.71
C GLU A 133 3.91 8.13 18.25
N PRO A 134 5.14 8.09 17.74
CA PRO A 134 5.85 9.31 17.35
C PRO A 134 5.25 9.90 16.07
N LEU A 135 5.57 11.20 15.87
CA LEU A 135 5.35 11.88 14.60
C LEU A 135 6.57 11.69 13.71
N VAL A 136 6.33 11.33 12.45
CA VAL A 136 7.38 11.13 11.44
C VAL A 136 7.10 11.95 10.18
N SER A 137 8.14 12.14 9.36
CA SER A 137 7.99 12.82 8.07
C SER A 137 7.56 11.85 6.96
N GLU A 138 7.00 12.40 5.88
CA GLU A 138 6.75 11.64 4.65
C GLU A 138 8.03 11.00 4.13
N GLN A 139 9.13 11.73 4.12
CA GLN A 139 10.40 11.23 3.64
C GLN A 139 10.87 10.02 4.43
N TYR A 140 10.71 10.03 5.75
CA TYR A 140 11.04 8.88 6.59
C TYR A 140 10.26 7.63 6.20
N LEU A 141 8.95 7.75 5.95
CA LEU A 141 8.13 6.62 5.51
C LEU A 141 8.52 6.14 4.11
N LEU A 142 8.85 7.06 3.19
CA LEU A 142 9.35 6.70 1.85
C LEU A 142 10.70 5.97 1.91
N ASP A 143 11.56 6.34 2.86
CA ASP A 143 12.84 5.67 3.06
C ASP A 143 12.64 4.23 3.59
N LEU A 144 11.72 4.03 4.53
CA LEU A 144 11.31 2.69 5.00
C LEU A 144 10.71 1.84 3.87
N GLU A 145 9.84 2.42 3.02
CA GLU A 145 9.28 1.74 1.86
C GLU A 145 10.39 1.27 0.91
N ARG A 146 11.31 2.16 0.57
CA ARG A 146 12.43 1.87 -0.32
C ARG A 146 13.32 0.77 0.23
N GLU A 147 13.70 0.85 1.50
CA GLU A 147 14.52 -0.17 2.15
C GLU A 147 13.83 -1.54 2.11
N ALA A 148 12.57 -1.62 2.53
CA ALA A 148 11.80 -2.85 2.53
C ALA A 148 11.63 -3.42 1.10
N PHE A 149 11.31 -2.57 0.12
CA PHE A 149 11.19 -2.95 -1.28
C PHE A 149 12.50 -3.53 -1.83
N LEU A 150 13.61 -2.83 -1.65
CA LEU A 150 14.93 -3.28 -2.13
C LEU A 150 15.34 -4.60 -1.48
N SER A 151 15.05 -4.78 -0.18
CA SER A 151 15.33 -6.05 0.50
C SER A 151 14.55 -7.23 -0.11
N LEU A 152 13.32 -7.00 -0.56
CA LEU A 152 12.50 -8.03 -1.21
C LEU A 152 12.94 -8.30 -2.65
N CYS A 153 13.45 -7.30 -3.38
CA CYS A 153 13.97 -7.48 -4.75
C CYS A 153 15.11 -8.50 -4.82
N GLY A 154 15.91 -8.63 -3.77
CA GLY A 154 17.02 -9.59 -3.69
C GLY A 154 16.59 -11.02 -3.33
N GLU A 155 15.35 -11.24 -2.94
CA GLU A 155 14.87 -12.54 -2.49
C GLU A 155 14.62 -13.51 -3.67
N PRO A 156 15.17 -14.73 -3.65
CA PRO A 156 14.96 -15.71 -4.72
C PRO A 156 13.48 -15.98 -5.02
N LYS A 157 12.65 -16.08 -3.98
CA LYS A 157 11.21 -16.33 -4.11
C LYS A 157 10.46 -15.16 -4.78
N THR A 158 10.88 -13.92 -4.57
CA THR A 158 10.37 -12.76 -5.33
C THR A 158 10.71 -12.88 -6.81
N ILE A 159 11.97 -13.22 -7.12
CA ILE A 159 12.41 -13.38 -8.51
C ILE A 159 11.62 -14.50 -9.20
N GLU A 160 11.38 -15.62 -8.51
CA GLU A 160 10.54 -16.71 -9.02
C GLU A 160 9.10 -16.26 -9.29
N ARG A 161 8.48 -15.51 -8.37
CA ARG A 161 7.12 -14.95 -8.54
C ARG A 161 7.03 -14.02 -9.73
N ILE A 162 7.99 -13.10 -9.88
CA ILE A 162 8.05 -12.18 -11.00
C ILE A 162 8.18 -12.95 -12.33
N LYS A 163 9.14 -13.87 -12.43
CA LYS A 163 9.34 -14.70 -13.63
C LYS A 163 8.09 -15.50 -13.98
N HIS A 164 7.47 -16.11 -12.99
CA HIS A 164 6.24 -16.89 -13.20
C HIS A 164 5.10 -16.00 -13.71
N THR A 165 4.89 -14.85 -13.08
CA THR A 165 3.82 -13.92 -13.47
C THR A 165 4.04 -13.36 -14.88
N LEU A 166 5.26 -12.99 -15.23
CA LEU A 166 5.59 -12.55 -16.59
C LEU A 166 5.34 -13.63 -17.65
N LYS A 167 5.59 -14.90 -17.29
CA LYS A 167 5.40 -16.03 -18.23
C LYS A 167 3.94 -16.46 -18.35
N THR A 168 3.16 -16.41 -17.28
CA THR A 168 1.84 -17.05 -17.20
C THR A 168 0.68 -16.08 -17.02
N GLY A 169 0.94 -14.81 -16.66
CA GLY A 169 -0.07 -13.84 -16.26
C GLY A 169 -0.73 -14.15 -14.91
N LYS A 170 -0.24 -15.15 -14.17
CA LYS A 170 -0.84 -15.62 -12.91
C LYS A 170 0.15 -15.50 -11.74
N PRO A 171 -0.30 -15.19 -10.52
CA PRO A 171 0.56 -15.17 -9.35
C PRO A 171 1.05 -16.59 -8.99
N LEU A 172 2.29 -16.68 -8.52
CA LEU A 172 2.87 -17.88 -7.93
C LEU A 172 2.72 -17.83 -6.40
N ARG A 173 2.35 -18.95 -5.79
CA ARG A 173 2.33 -19.15 -4.34
C ARG A 173 3.44 -20.12 -3.96
N ASN A 174 4.60 -19.61 -3.50
CA ASN A 174 5.79 -20.39 -3.14
C ASN A 174 6.21 -20.21 -1.69
#